data_3ea8dc1baf792dac55e1134f4a1d26da
#
_entry.id   3ea8dc1baf792dac55e1134f4a1d26da
#
_cell.length_a   1.000
_cell.length_b   1.000
_cell.length_c   1.000
_cell.angle_alpha   90.00
_cell.angle_beta   90.00
_cell.angle_gamma   90.00
#
_symmetry.space_group_name_H-M   'P 1'
#
loop_
_entity.id
_entity.type
_entity.pdbx_description
1 polymer ?
#
loop_
_entity_poly.entity_id
_entity_poly.type
_entity_poly.pdbx_seq_one_letter_code
_entity_poly.pdbx_strand_id
1 'polypeptide(L)'
;MYYQHYILRTRSQEPRRNRSSASEIRIKTNYPRIWQSMLIGLCSLLLIPCSLTSCRGDEIIFPAEYEVLPMESRDLSSFAPNEPIGMYLLNEGNMGSNKATIDYLDFCNGTYIRNIYGERNPNVIKELGDVGNDIQVYGHRLYAVINCSHKVEVMDLHTCRRIGQIDIPNCRYIRFHGDKAYVSSYVGPVSIDPNAQLGAIFEVDTATLKVTRKVTVGYQPEEFEIIGNHLYVANSGGYRAPDYDSTLSVVDLTDFRQIKKIPVCVNPHRVRKDQYDRLWITSRGDHKDVQPQLVCFQPISNSLLPIANVPAVSEMVIVGDSMYFYGAHWNDETMSNLITYGIFDTRYPIPDTQHPTSDTRYPTSDPRSLISDGTEKNIKIPYGIQVNPYNGDIYITDAKNYVSSGQLHCYSREGKRKWSVRTGDIPAHMCFVYR
;
A
#
# COMPACT_ATOMS: atom_id res chain seq x y z
N MET A 1 -7.92 10.00 -0.61
CA MET A 1 -8.78 9.62 0.52
C MET A 1 -8.05 9.65 1.86
N TYR A 2 -6.90 9.05 2.00
CA TYR A 2 -6.05 9.15 3.21
C TYR A 2 -5.79 10.60 3.64
N TYR A 3 -5.63 11.49 2.67
CA TYR A 3 -5.31 12.90 2.88
C TYR A 3 -6.43 13.69 3.57
N GLN A 4 -7.69 13.47 3.21
CA GLN A 4 -8.81 14.16 3.84
C GLN A 4 -9.11 13.68 5.28
N HIS A 5 -8.95 12.39 5.55
CA HIS A 5 -9.12 11.87 6.92
C HIS A 5 -8.03 12.34 7.88
N TYR A 6 -6.80 12.54 7.40
CA TYR A 6 -5.71 13.06 8.22
C TYR A 6 -5.91 14.53 8.59
N ILE A 7 -6.39 15.36 7.64
CA ILE A 7 -6.66 16.78 7.89
C ILE A 7 -7.83 16.95 8.88
N LEU A 8 -8.87 16.14 8.81
CA LEU A 8 -10.00 16.20 9.73
C LEU A 8 -9.65 15.74 11.14
N ARG A 9 -8.72 14.79 11.31
CA ARG A 9 -8.26 14.35 12.64
C ARG A 9 -7.32 15.34 13.32
N THR A 10 -6.45 16.03 12.60
CA THR A 10 -5.55 17.02 13.20
C THR A 10 -6.28 18.29 13.66
N ARG A 11 -7.43 18.64 13.08
CA ARG A 11 -8.26 19.76 13.55
C ARG A 11 -9.07 19.48 14.82
N SER A 12 -9.28 18.23 15.19
CA SER A 12 -10.09 17.86 16.37
C SER A 12 -9.30 17.64 17.66
N GLN A 13 -7.97 17.81 17.67
CA GLN A 13 -7.11 17.57 18.83
C GLN A 13 -6.38 18.81 19.37
N GLU A 14 -6.87 20.01 19.13
CA GLU A 14 -6.37 21.13 19.92
C GLU A 14 -7.07 21.16 21.30
N PRO A 15 -6.32 21.04 22.41
CA PRO A 15 -6.90 21.14 23.75
C PRO A 15 -7.25 22.60 24.03
N ARG A 16 -8.55 22.89 24.21
CA ARG A 16 -9.01 24.19 24.73
C ARG A 16 -8.36 24.43 26.11
N ARG A 17 -7.43 25.39 26.17
CA ARG A 17 -6.96 25.93 27.41
C ARG A 17 -8.08 26.77 28.07
N ASN A 18 -8.79 26.18 29.01
CA ASN A 18 -9.61 26.96 29.96
C ASN A 18 -8.68 27.55 31.01
N ARG A 19 -8.56 28.87 31.00
CA ARG A 19 -8.09 29.64 32.17
C ARG A 19 -9.23 29.72 33.15
N SER A 20 -9.13 29.03 34.27
CA SER A 20 -9.87 29.37 35.50
C SER A 20 -8.87 29.70 36.59
N SER A 21 -9.01 30.90 37.10
CA SER A 21 -8.32 31.42 38.28
C SER A 21 -8.73 30.60 39.53
N ALA A 22 -7.78 29.95 40.16
CA ALA A 22 -8.00 29.35 41.46
C ALA A 22 -7.16 30.11 42.49
N SER A 23 -7.85 30.68 43.46
CA SER A 23 -7.33 31.36 44.64
C SER A 23 -6.56 30.37 45.54
N GLU A 24 -5.37 30.79 45.93
CA GLU A 24 -4.54 30.07 46.93
C GLU A 24 -5.20 30.12 48.32
N ILE A 25 -5.55 28.94 48.84
CA ILE A 25 -5.80 28.76 50.28
C ILE A 25 -4.55 28.17 50.90
N ARG A 26 -3.80 29.00 51.64
CA ARG A 26 -2.67 28.56 52.46
C ARG A 26 -3.20 27.99 53.78
N ILE A 27 -3.14 26.67 53.91
CA ILE A 27 -3.31 25.98 55.19
C ILE A 27 -1.88 25.74 55.80
N LYS A 28 -1.55 26.46 56.87
CA LYS A 28 -0.36 26.19 57.69
C LYS A 28 -0.69 25.05 58.64
N THR A 29 -0.15 23.84 58.40
CA THR A 29 -0.13 22.74 59.37
C THR A 29 1.28 22.55 59.91
N ASN A 30 1.51 22.87 61.19
CA ASN A 30 2.75 22.56 61.89
C ASN A 30 2.70 21.09 62.39
N TYR A 31 3.44 20.20 61.74
CA TYR A 31 3.73 18.85 62.27
C TYR A 31 5.21 18.78 62.71
N PRO A 32 5.51 18.08 63.83
CA PRO A 32 6.89 17.95 64.29
C PRO A 32 7.76 17.14 63.32
N ARG A 33 9.00 17.55 63.11
CA ARG A 33 9.96 17.01 62.11
C ARG A 33 10.16 15.49 62.16
N ILE A 34 9.87 14.82 63.26
CA ILE A 34 10.01 13.37 63.40
C ILE A 34 8.99 12.60 62.53
N TRP A 35 7.78 13.12 62.38
CA TRP A 35 6.76 12.50 61.56
C TRP A 35 6.99 12.66 60.06
N GLN A 36 7.63 13.71 59.62
CA GLN A 36 8.00 13.91 58.22
C GLN A 36 9.04 12.88 57.77
N SER A 37 10.01 12.55 58.60
CA SER A 37 11.03 11.52 58.27
C SER A 37 10.44 10.10 58.21
N MET A 38 9.46 9.79 59.05
CA MET A 38 8.76 8.50 59.01
C MET A 38 7.83 8.37 57.78
N LEU A 39 7.15 9.45 57.42
CA LEU A 39 6.29 9.43 56.21
C LEU A 39 7.09 9.30 54.91
N ILE A 40 8.24 9.96 54.81
CA ILE A 40 9.15 9.86 53.65
C ILE A 40 9.76 8.46 53.59
N GLY A 41 10.12 7.84 54.71
CA GLY A 41 10.59 6.46 54.76
C GLY A 41 9.52 5.45 54.37
N LEU A 42 8.27 5.65 54.78
CA LEU A 42 7.16 4.75 54.41
C LEU A 42 6.74 4.90 52.95
N CYS A 43 6.75 6.12 52.38
CA CYS A 43 6.50 6.36 50.98
C CYS A 43 7.58 5.78 50.06
N SER A 44 8.87 5.84 50.48
CA SER A 44 9.94 5.24 49.68
C SER A 44 9.90 3.69 49.71
N LEU A 45 9.47 3.09 50.80
CA LEU A 45 9.28 1.63 50.89
C LEU A 45 8.05 1.14 50.08
N LEU A 46 7.02 1.96 49.87
CA LEU A 46 5.85 1.65 49.03
C LEU A 46 6.11 1.91 47.55
N LEU A 47 7.10 2.73 47.17
CA LEU A 47 7.46 2.99 45.79
C LEU A 47 8.39 1.94 45.17
N ILE A 48 9.13 1.19 46.01
CA ILE A 48 10.06 0.15 45.55
C ILE A 48 9.32 -1.04 44.85
N PRO A 49 8.15 -1.51 45.30
CA PRO A 49 7.41 -2.55 44.57
C PRO A 49 6.83 -2.08 43.22
N CYS A 50 6.49 -0.79 43.10
CA CYS A 50 5.94 -0.25 41.85
C CYS A 50 7.00 -0.02 40.76
N SER A 51 8.26 0.14 41.11
CA SER A 51 9.37 0.27 40.16
C SER A 51 9.89 -1.09 39.66
N LEU A 52 9.49 -2.20 40.32
CA LEU A 52 9.84 -3.57 39.89
C LEU A 52 8.72 -4.25 39.07
N THR A 53 7.52 -3.67 39.03
CA THR A 53 6.55 -3.98 37.98
C THR A 53 6.98 -3.22 36.74
N SER A 54 8.06 -3.68 36.09
CA SER A 54 8.24 -3.44 34.67
C SER A 54 6.88 -3.76 34.03
N CYS A 55 6.23 -2.78 33.42
CA CYS A 55 5.17 -3.02 32.48
C CYS A 55 5.75 -3.91 31.37
N ARG A 56 5.79 -5.22 31.60
CA ARG A 56 5.53 -6.15 30.54
C ARG A 56 4.07 -5.89 30.19
N GLY A 57 3.84 -4.95 29.30
CA GLY A 57 2.62 -5.00 28.54
C GLY A 57 2.64 -6.39 27.93
N ASP A 58 1.71 -7.23 28.32
CA ASP A 58 1.49 -8.50 27.63
C ASP A 58 1.34 -8.10 26.17
N GLU A 59 2.35 -8.43 25.35
CA GLU A 59 2.25 -8.24 23.90
C GLU A 59 1.04 -9.08 23.50
N ILE A 60 -0.03 -8.42 23.08
CA ILE A 60 -1.22 -9.11 22.62
C ILE A 60 -0.83 -9.74 21.29
N ILE A 61 -0.36 -10.98 21.35
CA ILE A 61 -0.12 -11.80 20.17
C ILE A 61 -1.51 -12.13 19.62
N PHE A 62 -1.85 -11.55 18.46
CA PHE A 62 -3.06 -11.95 17.75
C PHE A 62 -2.79 -13.28 17.05
N PRO A 63 -3.39 -14.40 17.54
CA PRO A 63 -3.19 -15.70 16.90
C PRO A 63 -3.74 -15.66 15.46
N ALA A 64 -3.18 -16.51 14.59
CA ALA A 64 -3.78 -16.71 13.27
C ALA A 64 -5.20 -17.29 13.41
N GLU A 65 -6.07 -16.83 12.53
CA GLU A 65 -7.43 -17.35 12.40
C GLU A 65 -7.56 -18.08 11.06
N TYR A 66 -8.20 -19.22 11.06
CA TYR A 66 -8.37 -20.09 9.90
C TYR A 66 -9.83 -20.11 9.47
N GLU A 67 -10.07 -19.93 8.18
CA GLU A 67 -11.39 -20.07 7.56
C GLU A 67 -11.27 -20.91 6.28
N VAL A 68 -12.17 -21.86 6.07
CA VAL A 68 -12.21 -22.66 4.83
C VAL A 68 -13.24 -22.05 3.90
N LEU A 69 -12.78 -21.61 2.75
CA LEU A 69 -13.61 -21.00 1.72
C LEU A 69 -14.28 -22.08 0.84
N PRO A 70 -15.39 -21.76 0.18
CA PRO A 70 -16.10 -22.69 -0.70
C PRO A 70 -15.35 -22.85 -2.04
N MET A 71 -14.18 -23.46 -1.97
CA MET A 71 -13.32 -23.79 -3.09
C MET A 71 -13.17 -25.30 -3.21
N GLU A 72 -13.01 -25.79 -4.44
CA GLU A 72 -12.71 -27.19 -4.68
C GLU A 72 -11.30 -27.52 -4.21
N SER A 73 -11.17 -28.60 -3.44
CA SER A 73 -9.86 -29.09 -2.99
C SER A 73 -9.16 -29.81 -4.14
N ARG A 74 -7.88 -29.48 -4.36
CA ARG A 74 -7.07 -29.98 -5.45
C ARG A 74 -5.69 -30.40 -4.95
N ASP A 75 -5.18 -31.50 -5.48
CA ASP A 75 -3.79 -31.90 -5.22
C ASP A 75 -2.82 -30.91 -5.86
N LEU A 76 -1.73 -30.62 -5.16
CA LEU A 76 -0.68 -29.71 -5.65
C LEU A 76 -0.16 -30.14 -7.04
N SER A 77 -0.09 -31.46 -7.30
CA SER A 77 0.36 -32.00 -8.58
C SER A 77 -0.55 -31.68 -9.75
N SER A 78 -1.84 -31.35 -9.49
CA SER A 78 -2.82 -31.00 -10.52
C SER A 78 -2.73 -29.58 -11.02
N PHE A 79 -1.95 -28.71 -10.36
CA PHE A 79 -1.75 -27.33 -10.80
C PHE A 79 -0.76 -27.25 -11.96
N ALA A 80 -1.08 -26.44 -12.98
CA ALA A 80 -0.15 -26.16 -14.07
C ALA A 80 1.06 -25.34 -13.57
N PRO A 81 2.22 -25.40 -14.26
CA PRO A 81 3.42 -24.66 -13.84
C PRO A 81 3.22 -23.14 -13.71
N ASN A 82 2.34 -22.57 -14.50
CA ASN A 82 1.99 -21.13 -14.48
C ASN A 82 0.69 -20.81 -13.72
N GLU A 83 0.13 -21.80 -13.02
CA GLU A 83 -1.05 -21.62 -12.19
C GLU A 83 -0.63 -21.27 -10.76
N PRO A 84 -1.16 -20.20 -10.15
CA PRO A 84 -0.89 -19.89 -8.76
C PRO A 84 -1.43 -20.97 -7.83
N ILE A 85 -0.64 -21.34 -6.81
CA ILE A 85 -1.02 -22.30 -5.76
C ILE A 85 -1.51 -21.59 -4.50
N GLY A 86 -1.37 -20.28 -4.41
CA GLY A 86 -1.82 -19.47 -3.29
C GLY A 86 -1.62 -17.98 -3.54
N MET A 87 -2.03 -17.19 -2.57
CA MET A 87 -1.93 -15.74 -2.62
C MET A 87 -1.68 -15.16 -1.22
N TYR A 88 -0.68 -14.29 -1.10
CA TYR A 88 -0.49 -13.45 0.08
C TYR A 88 -1.26 -12.13 -0.07
N LEU A 89 -1.83 -11.67 1.04
CA LEU A 89 -2.48 -10.38 1.18
C LEU A 89 -1.82 -9.60 2.32
N LEU A 90 -1.28 -8.42 2.01
CA LEU A 90 -0.75 -7.49 2.99
C LEU A 90 -1.87 -6.55 3.46
N ASN A 91 -2.10 -6.53 4.76
CA ASN A 91 -2.96 -5.58 5.43
C ASN A 91 -2.09 -4.42 5.95
N GLU A 92 -2.39 -3.18 5.53
CA GLU A 92 -1.57 -2.02 5.89
C GLU A 92 -1.56 -1.75 7.41
N GLY A 93 -2.71 -1.90 8.04
CA GLY A 93 -2.93 -1.41 9.40
C GLY A 93 -3.01 0.13 9.45
N ASN A 94 -3.43 0.66 10.57
CA ASN A 94 -3.50 2.11 10.79
C ASN A 94 -2.13 2.67 11.18
N MET A 95 -1.74 3.79 10.59
CA MET A 95 -0.50 4.49 10.94
C MET A 95 -0.45 4.82 12.44
N GLY A 96 0.64 4.45 13.09
CA GLY A 96 0.86 4.59 14.53
C GLY A 96 0.25 3.46 15.37
N SER A 97 -0.39 2.45 14.76
CA SER A 97 -1.02 1.33 15.47
C SER A 97 -0.14 0.08 15.56
N ASN A 98 0.88 -0.03 14.74
CA ASN A 98 1.74 -1.22 14.60
C ASN A 98 0.94 -2.50 14.29
N LYS A 99 -0.04 -2.41 13.37
CA LYS A 99 -0.99 -3.49 13.06
C LYS A 99 -0.93 -3.99 11.61
N ALA A 100 0.19 -3.77 10.92
CA ALA A 100 0.38 -4.43 9.63
C ALA A 100 0.44 -5.95 9.81
N THR A 101 -0.29 -6.70 8.98
CA THR A 101 -0.33 -8.16 9.00
C THR A 101 -0.27 -8.75 7.60
N ILE A 102 0.08 -10.01 7.50
CA ILE A 102 0.02 -10.76 6.24
C ILE A 102 -0.97 -11.91 6.41
N ASP A 103 -1.91 -12.00 5.46
CA ASP A 103 -2.82 -13.13 5.36
C ASP A 103 -2.38 -14.03 4.18
N TYR A 104 -2.82 -15.28 4.17
CA TYR A 104 -2.52 -16.24 3.10
C TYR A 104 -3.77 -17.03 2.70
N LEU A 105 -4.01 -17.14 1.41
CA LEU A 105 -5.01 -18.02 0.83
C LEU A 105 -4.32 -19.17 0.11
N ASP A 106 -4.55 -20.40 0.58
CA ASP A 106 -4.12 -21.63 -0.05
C ASP A 106 -5.14 -22.08 -1.11
N PHE A 107 -4.75 -22.09 -2.38
CA PHE A 107 -5.62 -22.50 -3.47
C PHE A 107 -5.80 -24.04 -3.56
N CYS A 108 -4.93 -24.81 -2.90
CA CYS A 108 -5.05 -26.26 -2.91
C CYS A 108 -6.30 -26.75 -2.14
N ASN A 109 -6.64 -26.08 -1.04
CA ASN A 109 -7.70 -26.55 -0.14
C ASN A 109 -8.69 -25.45 0.29
N GLY A 110 -8.52 -24.23 -0.22
CA GLY A 110 -9.36 -23.09 0.12
C GLY A 110 -9.16 -22.54 1.53
N THR A 111 -8.10 -22.93 2.23
CA THR A 111 -7.83 -22.40 3.57
C THR A 111 -7.33 -20.97 3.50
N TYR A 112 -8.04 -20.06 4.15
CA TYR A 112 -7.60 -18.68 4.39
C TYR A 112 -7.04 -18.55 5.80
N ILE A 113 -5.81 -18.06 5.90
CA ILE A 113 -5.07 -17.91 7.17
C ILE A 113 -4.87 -16.41 7.39
N ARG A 114 -5.55 -15.85 8.38
CA ARG A 114 -5.38 -14.46 8.79
C ARG A 114 -4.20 -14.33 9.75
N ASN A 115 -3.31 -13.36 9.51
CA ASN A 115 -2.09 -13.12 10.29
C ASN A 115 -1.10 -14.30 10.32
N ILE A 116 -0.84 -14.89 9.15
CA ILE A 116 0.12 -15.99 9.03
C ILE A 116 1.53 -15.60 9.49
N TYR A 117 1.94 -14.31 9.27
CA TYR A 117 3.26 -13.86 9.68
C TYR A 117 3.46 -13.94 11.19
N GLY A 118 2.50 -13.46 11.98
CA GLY A 118 2.57 -13.53 13.45
C GLY A 118 2.64 -14.97 13.95
N GLU A 119 1.84 -15.88 13.37
CA GLU A 119 1.86 -17.30 13.71
C GLU A 119 3.21 -17.96 13.43
N ARG A 120 3.80 -17.70 12.25
CA ARG A 120 5.04 -18.35 11.81
C ARG A 120 6.29 -17.77 12.48
N ASN A 121 6.18 -16.59 13.09
CA ASN A 121 7.29 -15.84 13.68
C ASN A 121 7.03 -15.40 15.13
N PRO A 122 6.67 -16.30 16.05
CA PRO A 122 6.25 -15.95 17.41
C PRO A 122 7.34 -15.31 18.27
N ASN A 123 8.60 -15.39 17.83
CA ASN A 123 9.74 -14.80 18.54
C ASN A 123 10.14 -13.41 18.00
N VAL A 124 9.42 -12.90 16.99
CA VAL A 124 9.68 -11.56 16.44
C VAL A 124 8.93 -10.53 17.30
N ILE A 125 9.69 -9.79 18.09
CA ILE A 125 9.17 -8.66 18.89
C ILE A 125 8.68 -7.59 17.91
N LYS A 126 7.48 -7.07 18.12
CA LYS A 126 6.80 -6.04 17.30
C LYS A 126 6.14 -6.54 16.03
N GLU A 127 5.92 -7.83 15.90
CA GLU A 127 5.20 -8.40 14.75
C GLU A 127 5.73 -7.90 13.39
N LEU A 128 4.85 -7.73 12.37
CA LEU A 128 5.27 -7.25 11.06
C LEU A 128 5.67 -5.75 11.06
N GLY A 129 4.94 -4.91 11.81
CA GLY A 129 5.26 -3.50 11.96
C GLY A 129 4.09 -2.55 11.64
N ASP A 130 4.40 -1.31 11.29
CA ASP A 130 3.45 -0.22 11.09
C ASP A 130 3.40 0.22 9.62
N VAL A 131 2.22 0.18 9.03
CA VAL A 131 1.88 0.49 7.64
C VAL A 131 2.59 -0.39 6.61
N GLY A 132 1.94 -1.49 6.23
CA GLY A 132 2.34 -2.33 5.09
C GLY A 132 2.01 -1.64 3.75
N ASN A 133 3.02 -1.39 2.91
CA ASN A 133 2.84 -0.56 1.72
C ASN A 133 2.97 -1.30 0.38
N ASP A 134 3.71 -2.39 0.33
CA ASP A 134 3.85 -3.25 -0.86
C ASP A 134 4.24 -4.66 -0.45
N ILE A 135 3.84 -5.65 -1.25
CA ILE A 135 4.23 -7.05 -1.05
C ILE A 135 4.54 -7.69 -2.40
N GLN A 136 5.72 -8.29 -2.53
CA GLN A 136 6.19 -8.85 -3.77
C GLN A 136 6.90 -10.18 -3.56
N VAL A 137 6.77 -11.07 -4.53
CA VAL A 137 7.51 -12.34 -4.60
C VAL A 137 8.69 -12.18 -5.55
N TYR A 138 9.87 -12.59 -5.12
CA TYR A 138 11.03 -12.70 -5.98
C TYR A 138 11.87 -13.94 -5.64
N GLY A 139 12.03 -14.84 -6.61
CA GLY A 139 12.64 -16.16 -6.37
C GLY A 139 11.85 -16.94 -5.31
N HIS A 140 12.55 -17.45 -4.31
CA HIS A 140 11.96 -18.18 -3.18
C HIS A 140 11.68 -17.30 -1.96
N ARG A 141 11.54 -15.99 -2.15
CA ARG A 141 11.36 -15.02 -1.06
C ARG A 141 10.14 -14.17 -1.27
N LEU A 142 9.51 -13.86 -0.15
CA LEU A 142 8.44 -12.88 -0.02
C LEU A 142 9.01 -11.62 0.63
N TYR A 143 8.76 -10.46 0.03
CA TYR A 143 9.23 -9.16 0.51
C TYR A 143 8.02 -8.30 0.85
N ALA A 144 7.94 -7.83 2.08
CA ALA A 144 6.90 -6.89 2.55
C ALA A 144 7.53 -5.56 2.93
N VAL A 145 7.09 -4.48 2.27
CA VAL A 145 7.56 -3.12 2.53
C VAL A 145 6.73 -2.51 3.64
N ILE A 146 7.37 -2.20 4.77
CA ILE A 146 6.71 -1.68 5.97
C ILE A 146 7.16 -0.23 6.21
N ASN A 147 6.34 0.68 5.72
CA ASN A 147 6.67 2.09 5.55
C ASN A 147 7.06 2.80 6.86
N CYS A 148 6.16 2.85 7.83
CA CYS A 148 6.40 3.57 9.08
C CYS A 148 7.31 2.82 10.06
N SER A 149 7.62 1.55 9.80
CA SER A 149 8.68 0.80 10.49
C SER A 149 10.04 0.88 9.79
N HIS A 150 10.13 1.60 8.67
CA HIS A 150 11.37 1.89 7.96
C HIS A 150 12.14 0.65 7.49
N LYS A 151 11.43 -0.40 7.09
CA LYS A 151 12.05 -1.68 6.70
C LYS A 151 11.32 -2.37 5.56
N VAL A 152 12.05 -3.21 4.85
CA VAL A 152 11.49 -4.29 4.05
C VAL A 152 11.72 -5.59 4.80
N GLU A 153 10.64 -6.27 5.20
CA GLU A 153 10.70 -7.58 5.83
C GLU A 153 10.85 -8.65 4.76
N VAL A 154 11.78 -9.59 4.95
CA VAL A 154 12.08 -10.65 3.99
C VAL A 154 11.81 -12.01 4.61
N MET A 155 11.00 -12.82 3.94
CA MET A 155 10.50 -14.10 4.40
C MET A 155 10.75 -15.20 3.35
N ASP A 156 10.77 -16.44 3.80
CA ASP A 156 10.67 -17.60 2.90
C ASP A 156 9.27 -17.66 2.28
N LEU A 157 9.21 -17.85 0.98
CA LEU A 157 7.97 -17.77 0.19
C LEU A 157 6.91 -18.78 0.64
N HIS A 158 7.29 -20.00 0.97
CA HIS A 158 6.34 -21.09 1.24
C HIS A 158 5.96 -21.22 2.71
N THR A 159 6.83 -20.78 3.60
CA THR A 159 6.62 -20.91 5.05
C THR A 159 6.24 -19.61 5.74
N CYS A 160 6.42 -18.46 5.09
CA CYS A 160 6.29 -17.11 5.65
C CYS A 160 7.21 -16.87 6.86
N ARG A 161 8.26 -17.70 7.03
CA ARG A 161 9.25 -17.52 8.10
C ARG A 161 10.24 -16.43 7.75
N ARG A 162 10.51 -15.59 8.71
CA ARG A 162 11.45 -14.48 8.60
C ARG A 162 12.85 -14.97 8.24
N ILE A 163 13.44 -14.40 7.21
CA ILE A 163 14.85 -14.57 6.81
C ILE A 163 15.68 -13.39 7.33
N GLY A 164 15.17 -12.17 7.18
CA GLY A 164 15.86 -10.94 7.57
C GLY A 164 15.05 -9.70 7.25
N GLN A 165 15.69 -8.54 7.35
CA GLN A 165 15.12 -7.26 6.98
C GLN A 165 16.15 -6.37 6.28
N ILE A 166 15.65 -5.37 5.56
CA ILE A 166 16.43 -4.32 4.91
C ILE A 166 15.96 -3.00 5.48
N ASP A 167 16.84 -2.25 6.13
CA ASP A 167 16.47 -0.96 6.76
C ASP A 167 16.56 0.15 5.71
N ILE A 168 15.40 0.74 5.39
CA ILE A 168 15.26 1.86 4.44
C ILE A 168 14.24 2.85 5.02
N PRO A 169 14.60 4.11 5.23
CA PRO A 169 13.72 5.10 5.83
C PRO A 169 12.49 5.34 4.93
N ASN A 170 11.30 5.28 5.51
CA ASN A 170 10.01 5.53 4.84
C ASN A 170 9.94 4.91 3.44
N CYS A 171 10.27 3.61 3.34
CA CYS A 171 10.21 2.82 2.11
C CYS A 171 8.76 2.69 1.61
N ARG A 172 8.57 2.67 0.27
CA ARG A 172 7.24 2.69 -0.34
C ARG A 172 6.94 1.46 -1.18
N TYR A 173 7.68 1.25 -2.26
CA TYR A 173 7.44 0.17 -3.22
C TYR A 173 8.75 -0.53 -3.55
N ILE A 174 8.65 -1.81 -3.97
CA ILE A 174 9.80 -2.63 -4.32
C ILE A 174 9.60 -3.28 -5.69
N ARG A 175 10.65 -3.30 -6.53
CA ARG A 175 10.71 -4.03 -7.79
C ARG A 175 12.07 -4.68 -7.94
N PHE A 176 12.17 -5.66 -8.82
CA PHE A 176 13.37 -6.49 -8.99
C PHE A 176 13.87 -6.49 -10.43
N HIS A 177 15.19 -6.51 -10.58
CA HIS A 177 15.85 -6.70 -11.86
C HIS A 177 17.20 -7.40 -11.66
N GLY A 178 17.39 -8.57 -12.30
CA GLY A 178 18.58 -9.39 -12.07
C GLY A 178 18.69 -9.81 -10.60
N ASP A 179 19.85 -9.65 -10.01
CA ASP A 179 20.15 -9.97 -8.61
C ASP A 179 19.86 -8.81 -7.64
N LYS A 180 19.22 -7.75 -8.11
CA LYS A 180 18.95 -6.53 -7.34
C LYS A 180 17.46 -6.31 -7.09
N ALA A 181 17.18 -5.76 -5.91
CA ALA A 181 15.92 -5.13 -5.59
C ALA A 181 16.10 -3.60 -5.57
N TYR A 182 15.07 -2.89 -6.00
CA TYR A 182 15.00 -1.44 -5.96
C TYR A 182 13.83 -1.02 -5.10
N VAL A 183 14.05 -0.05 -4.21
CA VAL A 183 13.03 0.38 -3.26
C VAL A 183 12.90 1.88 -3.29
N SER A 184 11.69 2.38 -3.57
CA SER A 184 11.38 3.80 -3.46
C SER A 184 11.20 4.21 -2.00
N SER A 185 11.60 5.45 -1.68
CA SER A 185 11.58 5.97 -0.32
C SER A 185 11.39 7.48 -0.33
N TYR A 186 10.57 7.97 0.59
CA TYR A 186 10.43 9.40 0.85
C TYR A 186 11.69 9.99 1.51
N VAL A 187 12.51 9.15 2.14
CA VAL A 187 13.66 9.52 2.97
C VAL A 187 13.28 10.34 4.20
N GLY A 188 12.39 11.33 4.05
CA GLY A 188 11.81 12.12 5.13
C GLY A 188 10.54 11.52 5.75
N PRO A 189 9.98 12.16 6.77
CA PRO A 189 8.78 11.67 7.46
C PRO A 189 7.54 11.69 6.56
N VAL A 190 6.56 10.85 6.88
CA VAL A 190 5.22 10.87 6.26
C VAL A 190 4.39 11.93 6.99
N SER A 191 4.55 13.17 6.59
CA SER A 191 3.82 14.32 7.16
C SER A 191 3.63 15.41 6.09
N ILE A 192 2.59 16.22 6.26
CA ILE A 192 2.35 17.37 5.38
C ILE A 192 3.47 18.40 5.63
N ASP A 193 4.32 18.58 4.64
CA ASP A 193 5.44 19.53 4.69
C ASP A 193 5.74 20.07 3.29
N PRO A 194 5.42 21.34 3.00
CA PRO A 194 5.77 21.99 1.72
C PRO A 194 7.28 22.01 1.45
N ASN A 195 8.10 21.93 2.49
CA ASN A 195 9.56 21.94 2.40
C ASN A 195 10.16 20.52 2.48
N ALA A 196 9.36 19.47 2.31
CA ALA A 196 9.85 18.10 2.32
C ALA A 196 11.06 17.92 1.37
N GLN A 197 12.01 17.12 1.81
CA GLN A 197 13.21 16.83 1.00
C GLN A 197 12.88 15.91 -0.18
N LEU A 198 13.79 15.86 -1.16
CA LEU A 198 13.72 14.91 -2.26
C LEU A 198 13.81 13.47 -1.75
N GLY A 199 13.05 12.58 -2.37
CA GLY A 199 13.11 11.15 -2.11
C GLY A 199 14.22 10.45 -2.89
N ALA A 200 14.26 9.13 -2.77
CA ALA A 200 15.32 8.33 -3.38
C ALA A 200 14.83 6.94 -3.79
N ILE A 201 15.61 6.30 -4.67
CA ILE A 201 15.60 4.87 -4.90
C ILE A 201 16.84 4.27 -4.23
N PHE A 202 16.64 3.18 -3.51
CA PHE A 202 17.69 2.36 -2.91
C PHE A 202 17.85 1.09 -3.71
N GLU A 203 19.06 0.76 -4.08
CA GLU A 203 19.41 -0.53 -4.66
C GLU A 203 19.87 -1.47 -3.54
N VAL A 204 19.38 -2.69 -3.59
CA VAL A 204 19.64 -3.73 -2.59
C VAL A 204 20.12 -4.98 -3.27
N ASP A 205 21.18 -5.57 -2.78
CA ASP A 205 21.61 -6.91 -3.17
C ASP A 205 20.69 -7.97 -2.55
N THR A 206 20.01 -8.76 -3.40
CA THR A 206 18.99 -9.71 -2.93
C THR A 206 19.57 -10.90 -2.17
N ALA A 207 20.86 -11.26 -2.36
CA ALA A 207 21.49 -12.35 -1.64
C ALA A 207 21.87 -11.96 -0.21
N THR A 208 22.48 -10.76 -0.06
CA THR A 208 22.99 -10.27 1.22
C THR A 208 22.00 -9.42 1.99
N LEU A 209 20.91 -8.95 1.36
CA LEU A 209 19.91 -8.01 1.88
C LEU A 209 20.50 -6.66 2.32
N LYS A 210 21.60 -6.25 1.68
CA LYS A 210 22.27 -4.97 1.99
C LYS A 210 22.00 -3.93 0.92
N VAL A 211 21.76 -2.70 1.36
CA VAL A 211 21.74 -1.53 0.47
C VAL A 211 23.13 -1.35 -0.12
N THR A 212 23.22 -1.29 -1.46
CA THR A 212 24.46 -1.14 -2.21
C THR A 212 24.65 0.27 -2.76
N ARG A 213 23.58 0.88 -3.28
CA ARG A 213 23.60 2.21 -3.87
C ARG A 213 22.32 2.98 -3.52
N LYS A 214 22.37 4.31 -3.65
CA LYS A 214 21.23 5.20 -3.49
C LYS A 214 21.29 6.29 -4.56
N VAL A 215 20.14 6.61 -5.18
CA VAL A 215 20.00 7.73 -6.11
C VAL A 215 18.85 8.62 -5.69
N THR A 216 19.07 9.93 -5.67
CA THR A 216 18.03 10.93 -5.42
C THR A 216 17.15 11.09 -6.66
N VAL A 217 15.82 11.19 -6.46
CA VAL A 217 14.81 11.35 -7.51
C VAL A 217 13.94 12.59 -7.23
N GLY A 218 12.65 12.56 -7.51
CA GLY A 218 11.72 13.64 -7.18
C GLY A 218 11.19 13.62 -5.77
N TYR A 219 10.17 14.42 -5.51
CA TYR A 219 9.53 14.49 -4.21
C TYR A 219 8.58 13.31 -4.00
N GLN A 220 8.72 12.65 -2.85
CA GLN A 220 7.85 11.58 -2.39
C GLN A 220 7.57 10.54 -3.50
N PRO A 221 8.64 9.81 -3.94
CA PRO A 221 8.52 8.80 -4.98
C PRO A 221 7.60 7.66 -4.53
N GLU A 222 6.65 7.35 -5.39
CA GLU A 222 5.67 6.29 -5.21
C GLU A 222 6.04 5.04 -6.02
N GLU A 223 5.09 4.46 -6.76
CA GLU A 223 5.35 3.31 -7.60
C GLU A 223 6.30 3.62 -8.76
N PHE A 224 6.93 2.58 -9.23
CA PHE A 224 7.83 2.63 -10.36
C PHE A 224 7.86 1.30 -11.10
N GLU A 225 8.26 1.34 -12.35
CA GLU A 225 8.45 0.15 -13.18
C GLU A 225 9.80 0.15 -13.86
N ILE A 226 10.24 -1.04 -14.29
CA ILE A 226 11.50 -1.25 -14.98
C ILE A 226 11.23 -1.66 -16.43
N ILE A 227 11.80 -0.91 -17.38
CA ILE A 227 11.78 -1.24 -18.80
C ILE A 227 13.22 -1.27 -19.29
N GLY A 228 13.65 -2.44 -19.76
CA GLY A 228 15.07 -2.66 -20.11
C GLY A 228 15.97 -2.35 -18.91
N ASN A 229 16.89 -1.40 -19.10
CA ASN A 229 17.84 -0.99 -18.07
C ASN A 229 17.47 0.36 -17.41
N HIS A 230 16.20 0.76 -17.48
CA HIS A 230 15.74 2.02 -16.93
C HIS A 230 14.61 1.83 -15.92
N LEU A 231 14.69 2.55 -14.82
CA LEU A 231 13.67 2.71 -13.80
C LEU A 231 12.86 3.98 -14.08
N TYR A 232 11.54 3.89 -14.06
CA TYR A 232 10.61 5.01 -14.24
C TYR A 232 9.82 5.21 -12.97
N VAL A 233 10.13 6.27 -12.23
CA VAL A 233 9.65 6.50 -10.85
C VAL A 233 8.64 7.64 -10.82
N ALA A 234 7.42 7.39 -10.37
CA ALA A 234 6.43 8.43 -10.13
C ALA A 234 6.80 9.28 -8.90
N ASN A 235 6.97 10.58 -9.11
CA ASN A 235 7.22 11.52 -8.03
C ASN A 235 5.91 12.24 -7.73
N SER A 236 5.26 11.92 -6.62
CA SER A 236 3.94 12.45 -6.31
C SER A 236 3.98 13.83 -5.64
N GLY A 237 4.96 14.05 -4.78
CA GLY A 237 4.92 15.19 -3.87
C GLY A 237 3.65 15.20 -3.00
N GLY A 238 3.02 14.01 -2.78
CA GLY A 238 1.66 13.90 -2.25
C GLY A 238 1.46 14.52 -0.86
N TYR A 239 2.51 14.67 -0.08
CA TYR A 239 2.48 15.36 1.22
C TYR A 239 3.06 16.79 1.17
N ARG A 240 3.38 17.31 -0.02
CA ARG A 240 3.88 18.70 -0.20
C ARG A 240 2.77 19.70 -0.53
N ALA A 241 1.54 19.41 -0.19
CA ALA A 241 0.43 20.32 -0.50
C ALA A 241 0.76 21.79 -0.15
N PRO A 242 0.47 22.76 -1.04
CA PRO A 242 -0.17 22.59 -2.36
C PRO A 242 0.81 22.28 -3.51
N ASP A 243 2.12 22.20 -3.26
CA ASP A 243 3.18 22.14 -4.27
C ASP A 243 3.51 20.65 -4.63
N TYR A 244 2.54 19.96 -5.20
CA TYR A 244 2.70 18.58 -5.65
C TYR A 244 3.77 18.45 -6.75
N ASP A 245 4.48 17.30 -6.78
CA ASP A 245 5.33 16.96 -7.92
C ASP A 245 4.45 16.44 -9.09
N SER A 246 5.00 16.44 -10.30
CA SER A 246 4.26 16.06 -11.52
C SER A 246 5.12 15.30 -12.50
N THR A 247 6.16 14.61 -12.00
CA THR A 247 7.21 14.05 -12.87
C THR A 247 7.39 12.55 -12.71
N LEU A 248 7.91 11.92 -13.79
CA LEU A 248 8.64 10.65 -13.70
C LEU A 248 10.14 10.94 -13.67
N SER A 249 10.85 10.39 -12.70
CA SER A 249 12.31 10.30 -12.76
C SER A 249 12.71 9.05 -13.54
N VAL A 250 13.64 9.20 -14.49
CA VAL A 250 14.25 8.08 -15.20
C VAL A 250 15.63 7.85 -14.61
N VAL A 251 15.87 6.62 -14.10
CA VAL A 251 17.15 6.20 -13.53
C VAL A 251 17.77 5.13 -14.42
N ASP A 252 19.01 5.35 -14.86
CA ASP A 252 19.81 4.32 -15.53
C ASP A 252 20.37 3.36 -14.48
N LEU A 253 20.11 2.06 -14.64
CA LEU A 253 20.51 1.03 -13.68
C LEU A 253 21.99 0.68 -13.76
N THR A 254 22.69 0.93 -14.88
CA THR A 254 24.12 0.68 -15.01
C THR A 254 24.91 1.60 -14.09
N ASP A 255 24.76 2.92 -14.29
CA ASP A 255 25.47 3.93 -13.52
C ASP A 255 24.74 4.28 -12.22
N PHE A 256 23.51 3.83 -12.07
CA PHE A 256 22.60 4.13 -10.99
C PHE A 256 22.46 5.64 -10.70
N ARG A 257 22.12 6.37 -11.74
CA ARG A 257 21.92 7.83 -11.69
C ARG A 257 20.62 8.25 -12.38
N GLN A 258 20.02 9.31 -11.90
CA GLN A 258 18.90 9.94 -12.58
C GLN A 258 19.41 10.64 -13.85
N ILE A 259 18.94 10.20 -15.00
CA ILE A 259 19.33 10.74 -16.31
C ILE A 259 18.31 11.72 -16.85
N LYS A 260 17.05 11.65 -16.41
CA LYS A 260 15.96 12.50 -16.93
C LYS A 260 14.84 12.66 -15.90
N LYS A 261 14.11 13.78 -15.97
CA LYS A 261 12.77 13.96 -15.40
C LYS A 261 11.80 14.28 -16.53
N ILE A 262 10.65 13.61 -16.53
CA ILE A 262 9.63 13.74 -17.57
C ILE A 262 8.37 14.28 -16.90
N PRO A 263 7.85 15.45 -17.29
CA PRO A 263 6.53 15.91 -16.83
C PRO A 263 5.45 14.95 -17.34
N VAL A 264 4.53 14.55 -16.45
CA VAL A 264 3.45 13.60 -16.78
C VAL A 264 2.08 14.12 -16.35
N CYS A 265 1.79 14.13 -15.05
CA CYS A 265 0.51 14.56 -14.48
C CYS A 265 0.73 14.97 -13.02
N VAL A 266 -0.15 15.80 -12.47
CA VAL A 266 -0.02 16.28 -11.08
C VAL A 266 -0.24 15.13 -10.11
N ASN A 267 0.67 14.96 -9.14
CA ASN A 267 0.58 13.96 -8.09
C ASN A 267 0.45 12.52 -8.67
N PRO A 268 1.39 12.06 -9.53
CA PRO A 268 1.38 10.70 -10.07
C PRO A 268 1.57 9.67 -8.96
N HIS A 269 0.87 8.53 -9.07
CA HIS A 269 0.84 7.58 -7.97
C HIS A 269 1.14 6.14 -8.40
N ARG A 270 0.20 5.47 -9.08
CA ARG A 270 0.39 4.12 -9.58
C ARG A 270 1.10 4.14 -10.92
N VAL A 271 2.02 3.21 -11.11
CA VAL A 271 2.69 2.98 -12.39
C VAL A 271 2.63 1.49 -12.66
N ARG A 272 2.05 1.11 -13.80
CA ARG A 272 1.97 -0.28 -14.25
C ARG A 272 2.50 -0.39 -15.67
N LYS A 273 3.33 -1.38 -15.91
CA LYS A 273 3.82 -1.71 -17.24
C LYS A 273 2.86 -2.71 -17.90
N ASP A 274 2.56 -2.50 -19.18
CA ASP A 274 1.88 -3.48 -20.01
C ASP A 274 2.87 -4.34 -20.83
N GLN A 275 2.35 -5.31 -21.56
CA GLN A 275 3.17 -6.21 -22.40
C GLN A 275 3.83 -5.52 -23.61
N TYR A 276 3.49 -4.27 -23.88
CA TYR A 276 4.05 -3.45 -24.97
C TYR A 276 5.11 -2.47 -24.47
N ASP A 277 5.60 -2.64 -23.23
CA ASP A 277 6.53 -1.74 -22.54
C ASP A 277 6.04 -0.27 -22.46
N ARG A 278 4.71 -0.06 -22.34
CA ARG A 278 4.12 1.23 -22.04
C ARG A 278 3.84 1.32 -20.54
N LEU A 279 3.89 2.54 -20.02
CA LEU A 279 3.60 2.82 -18.63
C LEU A 279 2.24 3.49 -18.49
N TRP A 280 1.37 2.87 -17.72
CA TRP A 280 0.08 3.40 -17.32
C TRP A 280 0.21 4.04 -15.96
N ILE A 281 -0.12 5.34 -15.87
CA ILE A 281 0.16 6.16 -14.70
C ILE A 281 -1.13 6.81 -14.23
N THR A 282 -1.47 6.60 -12.95
CA THR A 282 -2.60 7.31 -12.33
C THR A 282 -2.13 8.60 -11.66
N SER A 283 -2.98 9.61 -11.67
CA SER A 283 -2.81 10.87 -10.98
C SER A 283 -3.89 11.05 -9.93
N ARG A 284 -3.56 11.64 -8.80
CA ARG A 284 -4.53 12.05 -7.77
C ARG A 284 -5.02 13.48 -7.96
N GLY A 285 -4.45 14.22 -8.93
CA GLY A 285 -4.69 15.64 -9.10
C GLY A 285 -4.18 16.46 -7.89
N ASP A 286 -4.66 17.67 -7.77
CA ASP A 286 -4.28 18.59 -6.68
C ASP A 286 -5.33 18.69 -5.57
N HIS A 287 -6.37 17.86 -5.63
CA HIS A 287 -7.54 17.86 -4.73
C HIS A 287 -8.35 19.17 -4.73
N LYS A 288 -8.25 19.96 -5.82
CA LYS A 288 -8.98 21.21 -6.02
C LYS A 288 -9.42 21.36 -7.48
N ASP A 289 -8.55 21.95 -8.29
CA ASP A 289 -8.84 22.35 -9.68
C ASP A 289 -8.41 21.29 -10.70
N VAL A 290 -7.31 20.57 -10.42
CA VAL A 290 -6.78 19.51 -11.28
C VAL A 290 -7.36 18.18 -10.89
N GLN A 291 -8.25 17.64 -11.74
CA GLN A 291 -8.88 16.34 -11.49
C GLN A 291 -7.89 15.18 -11.64
N PRO A 292 -8.14 14.04 -10.96
CA PRO A 292 -7.41 12.80 -11.18
C PRO A 292 -7.44 12.38 -12.65
N GLN A 293 -6.33 11.83 -13.13
CA GLN A 293 -6.14 11.43 -14.54
C GLN A 293 -5.54 10.03 -14.65
N LEU A 294 -5.79 9.39 -15.77
CA LEU A 294 -5.03 8.24 -16.25
C LEU A 294 -4.25 8.66 -17.48
N VAL A 295 -2.95 8.41 -17.52
CA VAL A 295 -2.09 8.69 -18.66
C VAL A 295 -1.31 7.45 -19.08
N CYS A 296 -1.07 7.32 -20.39
CA CYS A 296 -0.21 6.30 -20.95
C CYS A 296 1.08 6.95 -21.46
N PHE A 297 2.22 6.51 -20.97
CA PHE A 297 3.53 6.99 -21.41
C PHE A 297 4.24 5.89 -22.21
N GLN A 298 4.71 6.24 -23.41
CA GLN A 298 5.48 5.35 -24.27
C GLN A 298 6.96 5.74 -24.22
N PRO A 299 7.84 4.96 -23.55
CA PRO A 299 9.24 5.30 -23.39
C PRO A 299 10.03 5.42 -24.70
N ILE A 300 9.76 4.54 -25.67
CA ILE A 300 10.50 4.52 -26.95
C ILE A 300 10.31 5.81 -27.73
N SER A 301 9.08 6.27 -27.89
CA SER A 301 8.75 7.51 -28.61
C SER A 301 8.81 8.76 -27.71
N ASN A 302 8.96 8.58 -26.41
CA ASN A 302 8.86 9.62 -25.38
C ASN A 302 7.54 10.40 -25.50
N SER A 303 6.45 9.72 -25.84
CA SER A 303 5.12 10.31 -25.99
C SER A 303 4.27 10.05 -24.76
N LEU A 304 3.46 11.04 -24.37
CA LEU A 304 2.51 10.98 -23.28
C LEU A 304 1.11 11.20 -23.83
N LEU A 305 0.19 10.29 -23.49
CA LEU A 305 -1.19 10.34 -23.92
C LEU A 305 -2.12 10.33 -22.70
N PRO A 306 -2.86 11.41 -22.43
CA PRO A 306 -3.98 11.40 -21.50
C PRO A 306 -5.11 10.49 -22.04
N ILE A 307 -5.64 9.63 -21.17
CA ILE A 307 -6.73 8.73 -21.53
C ILE A 307 -8.05 9.42 -21.20
N ALA A 308 -8.78 9.80 -22.26
CA ALA A 308 -10.09 10.41 -22.12
C ALA A 308 -11.17 9.36 -21.79
N ASN A 309 -12.27 9.82 -21.17
CA ASN A 309 -13.48 9.02 -20.89
C ASN A 309 -13.27 7.82 -19.95
N VAL A 310 -12.17 7.77 -19.22
CA VAL A 310 -11.96 6.81 -18.14
C VAL A 310 -12.15 7.55 -16.80
N PRO A 311 -12.99 7.02 -15.89
CA PRO A 311 -13.11 7.63 -14.57
C PRO A 311 -11.78 7.67 -13.84
N ALA A 312 -11.66 8.50 -12.82
CA ALA A 312 -10.48 8.56 -11.97
C ALA A 312 -10.07 7.16 -11.50
N VAL A 313 -8.91 6.67 -11.95
CA VAL A 313 -8.38 5.36 -11.57
C VAL A 313 -7.59 5.50 -10.27
N SER A 314 -8.04 4.83 -9.21
CA SER A 314 -7.38 4.84 -7.91
C SER A 314 -6.40 3.69 -7.75
N GLU A 315 -6.76 2.51 -8.26
CA GLU A 315 -5.92 1.30 -8.28
C GLU A 315 -6.18 0.51 -9.54
N MET A 316 -5.15 -0.17 -10.05
CA MET A 316 -5.24 -0.95 -11.27
C MET A 316 -4.29 -2.14 -11.27
N VAL A 317 -4.65 -3.17 -12.01
CA VAL A 317 -3.78 -4.29 -12.40
C VAL A 317 -3.94 -4.56 -13.89
N ILE A 318 -2.85 -4.90 -14.55
CA ILE A 318 -2.85 -5.23 -15.99
C ILE A 318 -2.52 -6.72 -16.15
N VAL A 319 -3.41 -7.46 -16.80
CA VAL A 319 -3.23 -8.87 -17.15
C VAL A 319 -3.50 -9.05 -18.64
N GLY A 320 -2.47 -9.43 -19.39
CA GLY A 320 -2.51 -9.47 -20.84
C GLY A 320 -2.85 -8.10 -21.43
N ASP A 321 -3.90 -8.04 -22.24
CA ASP A 321 -4.41 -6.82 -22.87
C ASP A 321 -5.49 -6.08 -22.05
N SER A 322 -5.72 -6.49 -20.82
CA SER A 322 -6.80 -5.94 -20.00
C SER A 322 -6.25 -5.25 -18.75
N MET A 323 -6.64 -3.99 -18.55
CA MET A 323 -6.49 -3.27 -17.30
C MET A 323 -7.78 -3.42 -16.50
N TYR A 324 -7.69 -3.99 -15.32
CA TYR A 324 -8.76 -4.07 -14.33
C TYR A 324 -8.52 -2.96 -13.30
N PHE A 325 -9.57 -2.17 -12.99
CA PHE A 325 -9.39 -1.03 -12.10
C PHE A 325 -10.63 -0.75 -11.26
N TYR A 326 -10.43 -0.03 -10.19
CA TYR A 326 -11.49 0.77 -9.59
C TYR A 326 -11.04 2.24 -9.50
N GLY A 327 -12.04 3.12 -9.58
CA GLY A 327 -11.88 4.54 -9.35
C GLY A 327 -12.77 4.97 -8.21
N ALA A 328 -12.26 5.81 -7.33
CA ALA A 328 -13.03 6.39 -6.25
C ALA A 328 -12.78 7.90 -6.22
N HIS A 329 -13.83 8.68 -6.44
CA HIS A 329 -13.76 10.12 -6.34
C HIS A 329 -14.93 10.66 -5.53
N TRP A 330 -14.72 11.80 -4.92
CA TRP A 330 -15.75 12.48 -4.15
C TRP A 330 -16.72 13.19 -5.10
N ASN A 331 -18.01 13.01 -4.86
CA ASN A 331 -19.07 13.73 -5.56
C ASN A 331 -19.70 14.74 -4.59
N ASP A 332 -19.52 16.04 -4.89
CA ASP A 332 -20.00 17.12 -4.02
C ASP A 332 -21.52 17.24 -4.02
N GLU A 333 -22.20 16.88 -5.12
CA GLU A 333 -23.66 16.95 -5.22
C GLU A 333 -24.35 15.92 -4.33
N THR A 334 -23.79 14.70 -4.29
CA THR A 334 -24.33 13.61 -3.47
C THR A 334 -23.69 13.50 -2.09
N MET A 335 -22.65 14.31 -1.82
CA MET A 335 -21.83 14.26 -0.59
C MET A 335 -21.33 12.83 -0.29
N SER A 336 -20.96 12.09 -1.31
CA SER A 336 -20.56 10.68 -1.23
C SER A 336 -19.42 10.34 -2.19
N ASN A 337 -18.77 9.22 -1.93
CA ASN A 337 -17.80 8.67 -2.89
C ASN A 337 -18.54 7.97 -4.03
N LEU A 338 -18.25 8.40 -5.25
CA LEU A 338 -18.61 7.66 -6.44
C LEU A 338 -17.52 6.63 -6.73
N ILE A 339 -17.89 5.35 -6.74
CA ILE A 339 -16.98 4.25 -6.99
C ILE A 339 -17.33 3.63 -8.34
N THR A 340 -16.35 3.51 -9.21
CA THR A 340 -16.45 2.87 -10.51
C THR A 340 -15.52 1.68 -10.58
N TYR A 341 -16.04 0.56 -11.07
CA TYR A 341 -15.26 -0.65 -11.33
C TYR A 341 -15.28 -0.92 -12.82
N GLY A 342 -14.11 -1.10 -13.44
CA GLY A 342 -14.04 -1.24 -14.88
C GLY A 342 -12.93 -2.14 -15.40
N ILE A 343 -13.11 -2.58 -16.64
CA ILE A 343 -12.11 -3.29 -17.44
C ILE A 343 -11.88 -2.49 -18.71
N PHE A 344 -10.63 -2.12 -18.96
CA PHE A 344 -10.18 -1.35 -20.11
C PHE A 344 -9.26 -2.19 -20.99
N ASP A 345 -9.44 -2.12 -22.33
CA ASP A 345 -8.56 -2.79 -23.28
C ASP A 345 -7.32 -1.92 -23.55
N THR A 346 -6.16 -2.39 -23.15
CA THR A 346 -4.92 -1.64 -23.28
C THR A 346 -4.34 -1.63 -24.69
N ARG A 347 -4.85 -2.45 -25.63
CA ARG A 347 -4.31 -2.51 -27.00
C ARG A 347 -4.44 -1.20 -27.77
N TYR A 348 -5.46 -0.40 -27.47
CA TYR A 348 -5.85 0.77 -28.25
C TYR A 348 -5.79 2.10 -27.48
N PRO A 349 -4.67 2.45 -26.84
CA PRO A 349 -4.61 3.70 -26.09
C PRO A 349 -4.32 4.94 -26.96
N ILE A 350 -3.81 4.74 -28.19
CA ILE A 350 -3.24 5.83 -29.00
C ILE A 350 -3.98 5.93 -30.31
N PRO A 351 -4.66 7.06 -30.59
CA PRO A 351 -4.97 7.42 -31.97
C PRO A 351 -3.62 7.56 -32.70
N ASP A 352 -3.41 6.74 -33.73
CA ASP A 352 -2.28 6.94 -34.62
C ASP A 352 -2.46 8.28 -35.35
N THR A 353 -1.84 9.33 -34.82
CA THR A 353 -1.90 10.68 -35.37
C THR A 353 -1.14 10.79 -36.70
N GLN A 354 -0.35 9.79 -37.09
CA GLN A 354 0.35 9.76 -38.38
C GLN A 354 -0.49 9.16 -39.52
N HIS A 355 -1.57 8.45 -39.19
CA HIS A 355 -2.53 7.95 -40.17
C HIS A 355 -3.95 8.29 -39.72
N PRO A 356 -4.49 9.47 -40.04
CA PRO A 356 -5.89 9.77 -39.80
C PRO A 356 -6.73 8.89 -40.74
N THR A 357 -6.93 7.62 -40.39
CA THR A 357 -7.92 6.80 -41.08
C THR A 357 -9.28 7.28 -40.61
N SER A 358 -10.11 7.62 -41.56
CA SER A 358 -11.56 7.88 -41.40
C SER A 358 -12.34 6.63 -40.92
N ASP A 359 -11.65 5.68 -40.31
CA ASP A 359 -12.21 4.44 -39.79
C ASP A 359 -12.68 4.68 -38.33
N THR A 360 -13.98 4.95 -38.24
CA THR A 360 -14.73 5.12 -36.98
C THR A 360 -14.82 3.83 -36.12
N ARG A 361 -13.99 2.85 -36.40
CA ARG A 361 -13.92 1.55 -35.70
C ARG A 361 -12.93 1.52 -34.54
N TYR A 362 -12.40 2.67 -34.10
CA TYR A 362 -11.78 2.70 -32.76
C TYR A 362 -12.92 2.57 -31.76
N PRO A 363 -13.00 1.49 -31.01
CA PRO A 363 -13.94 1.44 -29.92
C PRO A 363 -13.54 2.57 -28.96
N THR A 364 -14.40 3.58 -28.86
CA THR A 364 -14.49 4.35 -27.63
C THR A 364 -14.79 3.30 -26.58
N SER A 365 -13.74 2.75 -25.98
CA SER A 365 -13.91 1.67 -25.01
C SER A 365 -14.41 2.32 -23.72
N ASP A 366 -15.73 2.50 -23.65
CA ASP A 366 -16.37 2.66 -22.37
C ASP A 366 -15.93 1.45 -21.52
N PRO A 367 -15.34 1.66 -20.36
CA PRO A 367 -14.88 0.56 -19.54
C PRO A 367 -16.08 -0.34 -19.22
N ARG A 368 -15.93 -1.63 -19.55
CA ARG A 368 -16.95 -2.62 -19.17
C ARG A 368 -17.00 -2.72 -17.67
N SER A 369 -18.20 -2.87 -17.10
CA SER A 369 -18.33 -3.11 -15.67
C SER A 369 -17.60 -4.38 -15.25
N LEU A 370 -16.77 -4.28 -14.23
CA LEU A 370 -16.00 -5.40 -13.68
C LEU A 370 -16.88 -6.32 -12.83
N ILE A 371 -17.89 -5.76 -12.14
CA ILE A 371 -18.84 -6.52 -11.30
C ILE A 371 -20.21 -6.52 -11.98
N SER A 372 -20.80 -7.71 -12.16
CA SER A 372 -22.00 -7.89 -12.96
C SER A 372 -23.25 -8.32 -12.16
N ASP A 373 -23.13 -8.62 -10.88
CA ASP A 373 -24.20 -9.17 -10.04
C ASP A 373 -24.78 -8.18 -9.02
N GLY A 374 -24.37 -6.91 -9.10
CA GLY A 374 -24.86 -5.84 -8.23
C GLY A 374 -24.34 -5.91 -6.79
N THR A 375 -23.30 -6.70 -6.53
CA THR A 375 -22.72 -6.83 -5.17
C THR A 375 -21.65 -5.78 -4.87
N GLU A 376 -21.28 -4.93 -5.83
CA GLU A 376 -20.37 -3.79 -5.64
C GLU A 376 -20.83 -2.85 -4.52
N LYS A 377 -22.14 -2.70 -4.33
CA LYS A 377 -22.75 -1.91 -3.24
C LYS A 377 -22.39 -2.39 -1.82
N ASN A 378 -21.90 -3.64 -1.70
CA ASN A 378 -21.46 -4.19 -0.43
C ASN A 378 -20.02 -3.80 -0.09
N ILE A 379 -19.25 -3.30 -1.06
CA ILE A 379 -17.89 -2.79 -0.87
C ILE A 379 -17.99 -1.33 -0.46
N LYS A 380 -17.51 -1.00 0.73
CA LYS A 380 -17.60 0.36 1.29
C LYS A 380 -16.46 1.25 0.82
N ILE A 381 -15.24 0.73 0.92
CA ILE A 381 -14.00 1.43 0.55
C ILE A 381 -13.11 0.43 -0.18
N PRO A 382 -13.21 0.34 -1.52
CA PRO A 382 -12.29 -0.50 -2.28
C PRO A 382 -10.86 -0.01 -2.08
N TYR A 383 -9.92 -0.93 -1.90
CA TYR A 383 -8.57 -0.54 -1.51
C TYR A 383 -7.46 -1.25 -2.30
N GLY A 384 -7.61 -2.52 -2.62
CA GLY A 384 -6.72 -3.29 -3.47
C GLY A 384 -7.49 -4.06 -4.54
N ILE A 385 -6.86 -4.31 -5.66
CA ILE A 385 -7.36 -5.15 -6.75
C ILE A 385 -6.24 -6.06 -7.26
N GLN A 386 -6.57 -7.33 -7.51
CA GLN A 386 -5.68 -8.29 -8.14
C GLN A 386 -6.50 -9.26 -9.01
N VAL A 387 -5.89 -9.80 -10.06
CA VAL A 387 -6.54 -10.75 -10.98
C VAL A 387 -5.64 -11.96 -11.14
N ASN A 388 -6.20 -13.14 -10.95
CA ASN A 388 -5.51 -14.39 -11.21
C ASN A 388 -5.26 -14.54 -12.72
N PRO A 389 -3.99 -14.52 -13.17
CA PRO A 389 -3.69 -14.52 -14.60
C PRO A 389 -4.02 -15.85 -15.30
N TYR A 390 -4.26 -16.92 -14.53
CA TYR A 390 -4.55 -18.24 -15.05
C TYR A 390 -6.06 -18.47 -15.31
N ASN A 391 -6.90 -18.17 -14.32
CA ASN A 391 -8.35 -18.42 -14.41
C ASN A 391 -9.22 -17.16 -14.55
N GLY A 392 -8.62 -15.97 -14.37
CA GLY A 392 -9.33 -14.70 -14.46
C GLY A 392 -10.16 -14.32 -13.25
N ASP A 393 -10.04 -15.04 -12.12
CA ASP A 393 -10.69 -14.66 -10.87
C ASP A 393 -10.18 -13.30 -10.40
N ILE A 394 -11.09 -12.43 -9.96
CA ILE A 394 -10.82 -11.05 -9.59
C ILE A 394 -10.95 -10.92 -8.07
N TYR A 395 -9.94 -10.38 -7.43
CA TYR A 395 -9.87 -10.14 -6.00
C TYR A 395 -9.94 -8.65 -5.73
N ILE A 396 -10.91 -8.23 -4.91
CA ILE A 396 -11.08 -6.82 -4.50
C ILE A 396 -11.14 -6.77 -2.98
N THR A 397 -10.37 -5.89 -2.39
CA THR A 397 -10.40 -5.68 -0.95
C THR A 397 -11.30 -4.50 -0.57
N ASP A 398 -11.90 -4.57 0.62
CA ASP A 398 -12.70 -3.54 1.25
C ASP A 398 -12.09 -3.13 2.58
N ALA A 399 -11.56 -1.91 2.66
CA ALA A 399 -11.03 -1.33 3.90
C ALA A 399 -12.13 -0.84 4.86
N LYS A 400 -13.40 -0.94 4.48
CA LYS A 400 -14.60 -0.56 5.26
C LYS A 400 -14.59 0.87 5.79
N ASN A 401 -13.91 1.10 6.89
CA ASN A 401 -13.84 2.39 7.57
C ASN A 401 -12.40 2.75 8.02
N TYR A 402 -11.40 2.03 7.52
CA TYR A 402 -9.98 2.17 7.89
C TYR A 402 -9.64 1.87 9.36
N VAL A 403 -10.58 1.36 10.15
CA VAL A 403 -10.38 1.10 11.59
C VAL A 403 -10.68 -0.35 11.96
N SER A 404 -11.75 -0.89 11.38
CA SER A 404 -12.13 -2.29 11.58
C SER A 404 -11.47 -3.19 10.55
N SER A 405 -11.35 -4.46 10.89
CA SER A 405 -10.92 -5.50 9.94
C SER A 405 -11.68 -5.42 8.64
N GLY A 406 -10.93 -5.54 7.53
CA GLY A 406 -11.46 -5.44 6.18
C GLY A 406 -12.14 -6.71 5.68
N GLN A 407 -12.32 -6.77 4.38
CA GLN A 407 -12.78 -7.96 3.66
C GLN A 407 -12.02 -8.12 2.35
N LEU A 408 -11.86 -9.38 1.95
CA LEU A 408 -11.45 -9.77 0.59
C LEU A 408 -12.66 -10.40 -0.10
N HIS A 409 -12.96 -9.93 -1.30
CA HIS A 409 -14.03 -10.44 -2.16
C HIS A 409 -13.40 -11.10 -3.38
N CYS A 410 -13.85 -12.29 -3.72
CA CYS A 410 -13.49 -12.96 -4.97
C CYS A 410 -14.68 -12.97 -5.93
N TYR A 411 -14.42 -12.59 -7.17
CA TYR A 411 -15.35 -12.59 -8.26
C TYR A 411 -14.85 -13.53 -9.36
N SER A 412 -15.75 -14.15 -10.08
CA SER A 412 -15.41 -14.87 -11.30
C SER A 412 -14.97 -13.88 -12.39
N ARG A 413 -14.39 -14.40 -13.45
CA ARG A 413 -14.04 -13.65 -14.69
C ARG A 413 -15.22 -12.88 -15.28
N GLU A 414 -16.46 -13.34 -15.06
CA GLU A 414 -17.69 -12.70 -15.50
C GLU A 414 -18.22 -11.66 -14.51
N GLY A 415 -17.48 -11.38 -13.42
CA GLY A 415 -17.86 -10.40 -12.42
C GLY A 415 -18.93 -10.87 -11.43
N LYS A 416 -19.12 -12.17 -11.25
CA LYS A 416 -20.03 -12.75 -10.24
C LYS A 416 -19.28 -13.11 -8.98
N ARG A 417 -19.78 -12.68 -7.82
CA ARG A 417 -19.15 -12.95 -6.53
C ARG A 417 -19.16 -14.45 -6.21
N LYS A 418 -18.00 -15.01 -5.95
CA LYS A 418 -17.79 -16.41 -5.54
C LYS A 418 -17.85 -16.55 -4.02
N TRP A 419 -17.12 -15.72 -3.32
CA TRP A 419 -17.04 -15.72 -1.84
C TRP A 419 -16.48 -14.40 -1.31
N SER A 420 -16.53 -14.24 0.00
CA SER A 420 -15.89 -13.14 0.73
C SER A 420 -15.36 -13.65 2.06
N VAL A 421 -14.24 -13.10 2.52
CA VAL A 421 -13.60 -13.48 3.79
C VAL A 421 -13.15 -12.25 4.55
N ARG A 422 -13.13 -12.33 5.88
CA ARG A 422 -12.59 -11.30 6.76
C ARG A 422 -11.07 -11.29 6.71
N THR A 423 -10.47 -10.08 6.64
CA THR A 423 -9.02 -9.86 6.59
C THR A 423 -8.51 -9.15 7.84
N GLY A 424 -7.22 -8.80 7.87
CA GLY A 424 -6.70 -7.79 8.80
C GLY A 424 -7.25 -6.39 8.49
N ASP A 425 -6.66 -5.37 9.12
CA ASP A 425 -7.10 -3.97 8.99
C ASP A 425 -6.48 -3.34 7.73
N ILE A 426 -7.31 -2.72 6.90
CA ILE A 426 -6.90 -2.06 5.64
C ILE A 426 -6.18 -3.03 4.70
N PRO A 427 -6.87 -4.07 4.17
CA PRO A 427 -6.27 -4.98 3.21
C PRO A 427 -5.96 -4.27 1.89
N ALA A 428 -4.72 -4.36 1.40
CA ALA A 428 -4.24 -3.53 0.30
C ALA A 428 -3.61 -4.34 -0.84
N HIS A 429 -2.44 -4.88 -0.62
CA HIS A 429 -1.60 -5.42 -1.68
C HIS A 429 -1.57 -6.93 -1.68
N MET A 430 -1.60 -7.52 -2.86
CA MET A 430 -1.68 -8.97 -3.06
C MET A 430 -0.60 -9.44 -4.03
N CYS A 431 -0.03 -10.61 -3.77
CA CYS A 431 0.87 -11.28 -4.70
C CYS A 431 0.61 -12.78 -4.73
N PHE A 432 0.70 -13.37 -5.93
CA PHE A 432 0.49 -14.81 -6.11
C PHE A 432 1.75 -15.61 -5.80
N VAL A 433 1.53 -16.84 -5.33
CA VAL A 433 2.56 -17.85 -5.07
C VAL A 433 2.46 -18.93 -6.14
N TYR A 434 3.59 -19.26 -6.75
CA TYR A 434 3.73 -20.33 -7.73
C TYR A 434 4.60 -21.44 -7.16
N ARG A 435 4.61 -22.60 -7.85
CA ARG A 435 5.44 -23.75 -7.47
C ARG A 435 6.92 -23.48 -7.62
#